data_3adaabb6efc59d9438274efec257a484
#
_entry.id   3adaabb6efc59d9438274efec257a484
#
_cell.length_a   1.000
_cell.length_b   1.000
_cell.length_c   1.000
_cell.angle_alpha   90.00
_cell.angle_beta   90.00
_cell.angle_gamma   90.00
#
_symmetry.space_group_name_H-M   'P 1'
#
loop_
_entity.id
_entity.type
_entity.pdbx_description
1 polymer ?
#
loop_
_entity_poly.entity_id
_entity_poly.type
_entity_poly.pdbx_seq_one_letter_code
_entity_poly.pdbx_strand_id
1 'polypeptide(L)'
;SDKEKLWGLGEKGIIFEPFQSRIYTHSNLFSHVVGQVDYDNFGVSGVEKYFDKELKNNKLINTPLELTLDSNIQYLIHKELNQALVTFDATGAGAVLMNVENGDILSLVSLPDFNINLRNNLKDTKYTNKITKGVYELGSIFKTFTVALALDNNLVKPQTVLKNIPRSVRCSKYEISDIKDFPKNLSVEDILIRSSNIGTLLIAKKIGELKYKKFLEDANLLKTPEIELEEVGNPIKFNWNKCKLETVSYGHGITTTPLQAVTVYAAIANGGKMITPNIVKNKNKKKNIRLISERTSESINKILRKVVTTDEGTAKLADIHGYYVGGKTGTSQNYKDHNQNLNTFISIFPSNKPKYVLLVMLEDPKVAKNLVYDYKGMKIKAFRNEAGWNSVYVAGKIIKKIGPILAINNKEFRHQ
;
A
#
# COMPACT_ATOMS: atom_id res chain seq x y z
N SER A 1 -39.15 -24.99 1.81
CA SER A 1 -37.86 -25.09 1.08
C SER A 1 -38.07 -25.74 -0.27
N ASP A 2 -37.14 -25.59 -1.19
CA ASP A 2 -37.25 -26.26 -2.51
C ASP A 2 -37.19 -27.78 -2.35
N LYS A 3 -36.51 -28.30 -1.33
CA LYS A 3 -36.50 -29.71 -0.94
C LYS A 3 -37.93 -30.21 -0.63
N GLU A 4 -38.72 -29.48 0.15
CA GLU A 4 -40.08 -29.83 0.49
C GLU A 4 -40.99 -29.85 -0.73
N LYS A 5 -40.81 -28.89 -1.64
CA LYS A 5 -41.58 -28.86 -2.90
C LYS A 5 -41.26 -30.06 -3.78
N LEU A 6 -39.96 -30.38 -3.95
CA LEU A 6 -39.50 -31.53 -4.73
C LEU A 6 -39.90 -32.86 -4.09
N TRP A 7 -39.82 -32.93 -2.74
CA TRP A 7 -40.26 -34.10 -1.99
C TRP A 7 -41.76 -34.35 -2.15
N GLY A 8 -42.57 -33.27 -2.16
CA GLY A 8 -44.01 -33.31 -2.36
C GLY A 8 -44.42 -33.81 -3.76
N LEU A 9 -43.53 -33.89 -4.73
CA LEU A 9 -43.82 -34.50 -6.04
C LEU A 9 -43.91 -36.03 -5.99
N GLY A 10 -43.42 -36.67 -4.93
CA GLY A 10 -43.49 -38.12 -4.74
C GLY A 10 -42.64 -38.94 -5.70
N GLU A 11 -41.70 -38.30 -6.44
CA GLU A 11 -40.86 -38.97 -7.44
C GLU A 11 -39.76 -39.81 -6.79
N LYS A 12 -39.83 -41.12 -6.95
CA LYS A 12 -38.87 -42.08 -6.34
C LYS A 12 -37.44 -41.97 -6.88
N GLY A 13 -37.24 -41.33 -8.01
CA GLY A 13 -35.94 -41.11 -8.62
C GLY A 13 -35.19 -39.92 -8.06
N ILE A 14 -35.81 -39.11 -7.18
CA ILE A 14 -35.17 -37.95 -6.55
C ILE A 14 -34.53 -38.38 -5.24
N ILE A 15 -33.19 -38.37 -5.22
CA ILE A 15 -32.39 -38.67 -4.02
C ILE A 15 -31.78 -37.36 -3.52
N PHE A 16 -31.90 -37.10 -2.22
CA PHE A 16 -31.28 -35.94 -1.56
C PHE A 16 -30.06 -36.42 -0.78
N GLU A 17 -28.91 -35.98 -1.24
CA GLU A 17 -27.65 -36.25 -0.56
C GLU A 17 -27.25 -35.05 0.33
N PRO A 18 -26.75 -35.28 1.55
CA PRO A 18 -26.21 -34.21 2.36
C PRO A 18 -24.92 -33.66 1.72
N PHE A 19 -24.84 -32.35 1.58
CA PHE A 19 -23.71 -31.66 1.00
C PHE A 19 -23.14 -30.67 2.01
N GLN A 20 -21.81 -30.75 2.26
CA GLN A 20 -21.11 -29.75 3.06
C GLN A 20 -20.82 -28.52 2.21
N SER A 21 -21.26 -27.36 2.65
CA SER A 21 -21.01 -26.10 1.98
C SER A 21 -20.25 -25.14 2.87
N ARG A 22 -19.23 -24.51 2.35
CA ARG A 22 -18.52 -23.42 3.02
C ARG A 22 -19.42 -22.17 3.03
N ILE A 23 -19.62 -21.56 4.20
CA ILE A 23 -20.35 -20.30 4.36
C ILE A 23 -19.39 -19.26 4.91
N TYR A 24 -19.30 -18.14 4.20
CA TYR A 24 -18.45 -17.01 4.57
C TYR A 24 -19.31 -15.94 5.24
N THR A 25 -19.19 -15.82 6.55
CA THR A 25 -20.06 -14.97 7.40
C THR A 25 -19.94 -13.48 7.09
N HIS A 26 -18.81 -13.05 6.54
CA HIS A 26 -18.55 -11.65 6.20
C HIS A 26 -18.73 -11.31 4.71
N SER A 27 -19.30 -12.21 3.93
CA SER A 27 -19.60 -12.02 2.50
C SER A 27 -18.42 -11.47 1.68
N ASN A 28 -18.44 -10.16 1.37
CA ASN A 28 -17.45 -9.49 0.53
C ASN A 28 -16.27 -8.89 1.30
N LEU A 29 -16.39 -8.67 2.62
CA LEU A 29 -15.43 -7.90 3.41
C LEU A 29 -14.00 -8.44 3.34
N PHE A 30 -13.83 -9.75 3.19
CA PHE A 30 -12.53 -10.42 3.12
C PHE A 30 -12.30 -11.16 1.79
N SER A 31 -13.07 -10.82 0.76
CA SER A 31 -13.10 -11.56 -0.51
C SER A 31 -11.72 -11.76 -1.13
N HIS A 32 -10.88 -10.72 -1.13
CA HIS A 32 -9.54 -10.75 -1.71
C HIS A 32 -8.46 -11.39 -0.82
N VAL A 33 -8.79 -11.77 0.43
CA VAL A 33 -7.86 -12.43 1.35
C VAL A 33 -8.29 -13.85 1.63
N VAL A 34 -9.52 -14.03 2.12
CA VAL A 34 -10.05 -15.37 2.42
C VAL A 34 -10.20 -16.17 1.14
N GLY A 35 -10.71 -15.54 0.08
CA GLY A 35 -10.98 -16.24 -1.18
C GLY A 35 -12.20 -17.14 -1.08
N GLN A 36 -12.30 -18.12 -1.96
CA GLN A 36 -13.45 -19.02 -2.03
C GLN A 36 -13.05 -20.45 -2.41
N VAL A 37 -13.95 -21.38 -2.14
CA VAL A 37 -13.90 -22.76 -2.61
C VAL A 37 -14.86 -22.96 -3.79
N ASP A 38 -14.62 -23.98 -4.60
CA ASP A 38 -15.54 -24.45 -5.63
C ASP A 38 -16.69 -25.31 -5.03
N TYR A 39 -17.51 -25.90 -5.88
CA TYR A 39 -18.63 -26.76 -5.45
C TYR A 39 -18.17 -28.04 -4.76
N ASP A 40 -16.97 -28.52 -5.05
CA ASP A 40 -16.37 -29.71 -4.43
C ASP A 40 -15.52 -29.36 -3.20
N ASN A 41 -15.63 -28.13 -2.71
CA ASN A 41 -14.88 -27.54 -1.58
C ASN A 41 -13.35 -27.50 -1.78
N PHE A 42 -12.86 -27.45 -3.04
CA PHE A 42 -11.46 -27.12 -3.30
C PHE A 42 -11.23 -25.61 -3.28
N GLY A 43 -10.16 -25.18 -2.62
CA GLY A 43 -9.76 -23.78 -2.61
C GLY A 43 -9.38 -23.29 -4.00
N VAL A 44 -10.05 -22.23 -4.50
CA VAL A 44 -9.80 -21.66 -5.83
C VAL A 44 -9.14 -20.30 -5.79
N SER A 45 -9.20 -19.62 -4.65
CA SER A 45 -8.54 -18.32 -4.43
C SER A 45 -8.23 -18.06 -2.96
N GLY A 46 -7.35 -17.08 -2.70
CA GLY A 46 -7.04 -16.57 -1.36
C GLY A 46 -6.42 -17.62 -0.43
N VAL A 47 -6.66 -17.42 0.85
CA VAL A 47 -6.24 -18.34 1.93
C VAL A 47 -6.82 -19.73 1.75
N GLU A 48 -8.07 -19.85 1.27
CA GLU A 48 -8.71 -21.14 0.98
C GLU A 48 -7.88 -21.96 -0.02
N LYS A 49 -7.31 -21.32 -1.03
CA LYS A 49 -6.45 -22.00 -2.01
C LYS A 49 -5.05 -22.26 -1.48
N TYR A 50 -4.44 -21.27 -0.85
CA TYR A 50 -3.06 -21.40 -0.35
C TYR A 50 -2.93 -22.51 0.69
N PHE A 51 -3.94 -22.65 1.57
CA PHE A 51 -3.98 -23.64 2.65
C PHE A 51 -4.97 -24.80 2.39
N ASP A 52 -5.35 -25.08 1.12
CA ASP A 52 -6.35 -26.10 0.79
C ASP A 52 -6.05 -27.48 1.42
N LYS A 53 -4.78 -27.89 1.40
CA LYS A 53 -4.34 -29.17 1.96
C LYS A 53 -4.47 -29.20 3.49
N GLU A 54 -4.07 -28.10 4.17
CA GLU A 54 -4.15 -27.99 5.63
C GLU A 54 -5.60 -27.91 6.09
N LEU A 55 -6.42 -27.12 5.40
CA LEU A 55 -7.84 -26.92 5.74
C LEU A 55 -8.69 -28.19 5.53
N LYS A 56 -8.25 -29.11 4.67
CA LYS A 56 -8.89 -30.42 4.44
C LYS A 56 -8.33 -31.53 5.32
N ASN A 57 -7.29 -31.25 6.12
CA ASN A 57 -6.66 -32.27 6.95
C ASN A 57 -7.53 -32.58 8.16
N ASN A 58 -8.18 -33.75 8.18
CA ASN A 58 -9.05 -34.19 9.28
C ASN A 58 -8.36 -34.19 10.66
N LYS A 59 -7.02 -34.30 10.74
CA LYS A 59 -6.28 -34.22 11.99
C LYS A 59 -6.27 -32.80 12.58
N LEU A 60 -6.55 -31.79 11.77
CA LEU A 60 -6.55 -30.37 12.15
C LEU A 60 -7.96 -29.78 12.26
N ILE A 61 -9.00 -30.61 12.17
CA ILE A 61 -10.41 -30.16 12.09
C ILE A 61 -10.85 -29.28 13.28
N ASN A 62 -10.19 -29.40 14.42
CA ASN A 62 -10.44 -28.61 15.63
C ASN A 62 -9.40 -27.49 15.84
N THR A 63 -8.50 -27.28 14.89
CA THR A 63 -7.45 -26.27 14.99
C THR A 63 -7.71 -25.19 13.93
N PRO A 64 -8.35 -24.06 14.29
CA PRO A 64 -8.66 -23.01 13.34
C PRO A 64 -7.38 -22.36 12.82
N LEU A 65 -7.33 -22.04 11.52
CA LEU A 65 -6.31 -21.19 10.94
C LEU A 65 -6.62 -19.74 11.33
N GLU A 66 -5.83 -19.20 12.26
CA GLU A 66 -6.00 -17.83 12.73
C GLU A 66 -5.30 -16.84 11.81
N LEU A 67 -6.05 -15.86 11.32
CA LEU A 67 -5.52 -14.77 10.51
C LEU A 67 -5.10 -13.57 11.38
N THR A 68 -4.18 -12.76 10.86
CA THR A 68 -3.73 -11.51 11.50
C THR A 68 -4.72 -10.36 11.31
N LEU A 69 -5.69 -10.52 10.40
CA LEU A 69 -6.68 -9.50 10.07
C LEU A 69 -7.60 -9.20 11.26
N ASP A 70 -7.82 -7.92 11.51
CA ASP A 70 -8.80 -7.43 12.48
C ASP A 70 -10.10 -7.04 11.75
N SER A 71 -11.21 -7.68 12.12
CA SER A 71 -12.51 -7.49 11.43
C SER A 71 -13.06 -6.08 11.57
N ASN A 72 -12.84 -5.42 12.71
CA ASN A 72 -13.30 -4.06 12.94
C ASN A 72 -12.50 -3.05 12.10
N ILE A 73 -11.18 -3.22 12.08
CA ILE A 73 -10.27 -2.39 11.28
C ILE A 73 -10.56 -2.58 9.80
N GLN A 74 -10.69 -3.84 9.35
CA GLN A 74 -11.04 -4.19 7.97
C GLN A 74 -12.35 -3.52 7.54
N TYR A 75 -13.40 -3.61 8.38
CA TYR A 75 -14.69 -2.99 8.10
C TYR A 75 -14.60 -1.46 7.98
N LEU A 76 -13.88 -0.81 8.89
CA LEU A 76 -13.74 0.64 8.86
C LEU A 76 -12.96 1.11 7.62
N ILE A 77 -11.89 0.43 7.25
CA ILE A 77 -11.10 0.75 6.05
C ILE A 77 -11.94 0.50 4.79
N HIS A 78 -12.61 -0.63 4.71
CA HIS A 78 -13.51 -0.98 3.60
C HIS A 78 -14.60 0.07 3.41
N LYS A 79 -15.26 0.51 4.50
CA LYS A 79 -16.28 1.55 4.47
C LYS A 79 -15.76 2.88 3.96
N GLU A 80 -14.58 3.32 4.40
CA GLU A 80 -13.97 4.58 3.94
C GLU A 80 -13.55 4.51 2.48
N LEU A 81 -13.04 3.38 2.00
CA LEU A 81 -12.68 3.19 0.60
C LEU A 81 -13.91 3.17 -0.32
N ASN A 82 -15.01 2.52 0.07
CA ASN A 82 -16.26 2.57 -0.69
C ASN A 82 -16.80 4.00 -0.79
N GLN A 83 -16.74 4.76 0.31
CA GLN A 83 -17.11 6.17 0.27
C GLN A 83 -16.17 7.00 -0.62
N ALA A 84 -14.89 6.66 -0.64
CA ALA A 84 -13.91 7.33 -1.50
C ALA A 84 -14.17 7.06 -2.99
N LEU A 85 -14.56 5.83 -3.39
CA LEU A 85 -14.96 5.53 -4.77
C LEU A 85 -16.06 6.48 -5.25
N VAL A 86 -17.10 6.66 -4.43
CA VAL A 86 -18.21 7.55 -4.76
C VAL A 86 -17.79 9.02 -4.74
N THR A 87 -17.04 9.44 -3.70
CA THR A 87 -16.65 10.86 -3.52
C THR A 87 -15.74 11.36 -4.64
N PHE A 88 -14.82 10.50 -5.09
CA PHE A 88 -13.81 10.87 -6.08
C PHE A 88 -14.08 10.28 -7.47
N ASP A 89 -15.25 9.66 -7.68
CA ASP A 89 -15.60 8.98 -8.94
C ASP A 89 -14.44 8.11 -9.44
N ALA A 90 -13.88 7.31 -8.52
CA ALA A 90 -12.72 6.47 -8.79
C ALA A 90 -13.14 5.08 -9.28
N THR A 91 -12.37 4.52 -10.21
CA THR A 91 -12.66 3.19 -10.80
C THR A 91 -12.23 2.03 -9.90
N GLY A 92 -11.33 2.28 -8.96
CA GLY A 92 -10.86 1.30 -8.01
C GLY A 92 -10.18 1.93 -6.81
N ALA A 93 -10.09 1.17 -5.72
CA ALA A 93 -9.40 1.57 -4.52
C ALA A 93 -8.71 0.38 -3.84
N GLY A 94 -7.67 0.66 -3.10
CA GLY A 94 -7.01 -0.33 -2.27
C GLY A 94 -6.41 0.27 -1.03
N ALA A 95 -6.34 -0.51 0.05
CA ALA A 95 -5.57 -0.17 1.22
C ALA A 95 -5.00 -1.41 1.89
N VAL A 96 -3.84 -1.24 2.52
CA VAL A 96 -3.23 -2.25 3.38
C VAL A 96 -2.64 -1.59 4.61
N LEU A 97 -2.96 -2.16 5.77
CA LEU A 97 -2.42 -1.76 7.07
C LEU A 97 -1.53 -2.89 7.61
N MET A 98 -0.26 -2.58 7.86
CA MET A 98 0.72 -3.53 8.36
C MET A 98 1.39 -3.04 9.65
N ASN A 99 1.57 -3.94 10.61
CA ASN A 99 2.40 -3.70 11.79
C ASN A 99 3.88 -3.79 11.40
N VAL A 100 4.65 -2.74 11.70
CA VAL A 100 6.07 -2.64 11.30
C VAL A 100 7.01 -3.49 12.14
N GLU A 101 6.59 -3.99 13.29
CA GLU A 101 7.42 -4.78 14.21
C GLU A 101 7.43 -6.26 13.85
N ASN A 102 6.28 -6.77 13.39
CA ASN A 102 6.09 -8.21 13.19
C ASN A 102 5.62 -8.60 11.77
N GLY A 103 5.26 -7.62 10.93
CA GLY A 103 4.80 -7.87 9.55
C GLY A 103 3.33 -8.29 9.44
N ASP A 104 2.60 -8.32 10.55
CA ASP A 104 1.19 -8.72 10.53
C ASP A 104 0.36 -7.74 9.69
N ILE A 105 -0.35 -8.26 8.70
CA ILE A 105 -1.34 -7.52 7.94
C ILE A 105 -2.64 -7.47 8.75
N LEU A 106 -2.96 -6.31 9.29
CA LEU A 106 -4.17 -6.09 10.09
C LEU A 106 -5.40 -5.83 9.23
N SER A 107 -5.19 -5.33 8.01
CA SER A 107 -6.25 -5.12 7.02
C SER A 107 -5.67 -5.11 5.62
N LEU A 108 -6.39 -5.71 4.68
CA LEU A 108 -6.12 -5.68 3.25
C LEU A 108 -7.45 -5.57 2.51
N VAL A 109 -7.69 -4.41 1.92
CA VAL A 109 -8.91 -4.12 1.13
C VAL A 109 -8.54 -3.82 -0.31
N SER A 110 -9.27 -4.42 -1.22
CA SER A 110 -9.20 -4.15 -2.66
C SER A 110 -10.62 -3.97 -3.20
N LEU A 111 -10.89 -2.90 -3.93
CA LEU A 111 -12.19 -2.58 -4.51
C LEU A 111 -12.08 -2.37 -6.03
N PRO A 112 -13.09 -2.82 -6.81
CA PRO A 112 -14.31 -3.49 -6.35
C PRO A 112 -14.04 -4.87 -5.76
N ASP A 113 -14.90 -5.26 -4.83
CA ASP A 113 -14.93 -6.58 -4.21
C ASP A 113 -16.11 -7.42 -4.74
N PHE A 114 -16.27 -8.62 -4.23
CA PHE A 114 -17.31 -9.56 -4.64
C PHE A 114 -17.79 -10.40 -3.47
N ASN A 115 -19.05 -10.87 -3.54
CA ASN A 115 -19.58 -11.78 -2.54
C ASN A 115 -19.09 -13.22 -2.79
N ILE A 116 -18.20 -13.70 -1.92
CA ILE A 116 -17.59 -15.03 -2.04
C ILE A 116 -18.56 -16.20 -1.84
N ASN A 117 -19.74 -15.97 -1.25
CA ASN A 117 -20.78 -17.00 -1.16
C ASN A 117 -21.46 -17.26 -2.51
N LEU A 118 -21.40 -16.33 -3.48
CA LEU A 118 -22.04 -16.50 -4.78
C LEU A 118 -21.23 -17.37 -5.74
N ARG A 119 -19.98 -17.72 -5.36
CA ARG A 119 -19.07 -18.58 -6.14
C ARG A 119 -18.92 -18.13 -7.61
N ASN A 120 -18.88 -16.83 -7.84
CA ASN A 120 -18.78 -16.25 -9.17
C ASN A 120 -17.44 -16.60 -9.84
N ASN A 121 -17.49 -16.69 -11.16
CA ASN A 121 -16.27 -16.83 -11.96
C ASN A 121 -15.44 -15.53 -11.91
N LEU A 122 -14.29 -15.56 -11.23
CA LEU A 122 -13.42 -14.41 -10.99
C LEU A 122 -12.47 -14.08 -12.17
N LYS A 123 -12.86 -14.39 -13.40
CA LYS A 123 -12.05 -14.04 -14.60
C LYS A 123 -12.07 -12.56 -14.92
N ASP A 124 -13.03 -11.78 -14.39
CA ASP A 124 -13.09 -10.35 -14.60
C ASP A 124 -11.94 -9.66 -13.86
N THR A 125 -11.08 -8.98 -14.62
CA THR A 125 -9.88 -8.30 -14.11
C THR A 125 -10.17 -7.19 -13.11
N LYS A 126 -11.42 -6.66 -13.07
CA LYS A 126 -11.83 -5.67 -12.06
C LYS A 126 -11.75 -6.21 -10.63
N TYR A 127 -11.91 -7.53 -10.45
CA TYR A 127 -11.79 -8.21 -9.15
C TYR A 127 -10.36 -8.65 -8.82
N THR A 128 -9.36 -8.18 -9.53
CA THR A 128 -7.97 -8.42 -9.18
C THR A 128 -7.64 -7.79 -7.84
N ASN A 129 -6.97 -8.55 -6.96
CA ASN A 129 -6.42 -7.98 -5.72
C ASN A 129 -5.37 -6.91 -6.06
N LYS A 130 -5.72 -5.65 -5.87
CA LYS A 130 -4.89 -4.49 -6.24
C LYS A 130 -3.64 -4.35 -5.37
N ILE A 131 -3.67 -4.94 -4.17
CA ILE A 131 -2.57 -4.81 -3.20
C ILE A 131 -1.47 -5.85 -3.43
N THR A 132 -1.85 -7.11 -3.67
CA THR A 132 -0.90 -8.21 -3.80
C THR A 132 -0.60 -8.57 -5.25
N LYS A 133 -1.61 -8.54 -6.14
CA LYS A 133 -1.48 -8.93 -7.55
C LYS A 133 -1.35 -7.76 -8.51
N GLY A 134 -1.94 -6.61 -8.19
CA GLY A 134 -1.78 -5.40 -8.98
C GLY A 134 -0.32 -4.94 -9.01
N VAL A 135 0.18 -4.61 -10.20
CA VAL A 135 1.57 -4.16 -10.43
C VAL A 135 1.53 -2.78 -11.05
N TYR A 136 2.10 -1.79 -10.35
CA TYR A 136 1.97 -0.37 -10.69
C TYR A 136 3.29 0.36 -10.65
N GLU A 137 3.40 1.43 -11.43
CA GLU A 137 4.35 2.51 -11.16
C GLU A 137 3.79 3.34 -10.00
N LEU A 138 4.40 3.27 -8.81
CA LEU A 138 3.92 3.98 -7.63
C LEU A 138 4.46 5.42 -7.52
N GLY A 139 5.24 5.85 -8.51
CA GLY A 139 5.72 7.22 -8.66
C GLY A 139 6.52 7.71 -7.46
N SER A 140 6.23 8.92 -7.01
CA SER A 140 7.01 9.66 -6.02
C SER A 140 7.20 8.97 -4.66
N ILE A 141 6.56 7.83 -4.40
CA ILE A 141 6.85 6.99 -3.22
C ILE A 141 8.32 6.53 -3.24
N PHE A 142 8.88 6.24 -4.42
CA PHE A 142 10.26 5.82 -4.60
C PHE A 142 11.30 6.86 -4.18
N LYS A 143 10.94 8.14 -4.15
CA LYS A 143 11.84 9.22 -3.69
C LYS A 143 12.31 9.00 -2.26
N THR A 144 11.46 8.42 -1.41
CA THR A 144 11.82 8.04 -0.03
C THR A 144 12.95 7.01 -0.05
N PHE A 145 12.90 6.03 -0.95
CA PHE A 145 13.95 5.01 -1.09
C PHE A 145 15.28 5.62 -1.55
N THR A 146 15.22 6.51 -2.54
CA THR A 146 16.40 7.23 -3.05
C THR A 146 17.06 8.06 -1.95
N VAL A 147 16.28 8.84 -1.22
CA VAL A 147 16.83 9.67 -0.14
C VAL A 147 17.38 8.82 0.99
N ALA A 148 16.66 7.75 1.39
CA ALA A 148 17.12 6.81 2.41
C ALA A 148 18.47 6.19 2.04
N LEU A 149 18.61 5.70 0.81
CA LEU A 149 19.85 5.10 0.33
C LEU A 149 21.03 6.09 0.31
N ALA A 150 20.78 7.34 -0.08
CA ALA A 150 21.80 8.38 -0.08
C ALA A 150 22.26 8.76 1.32
N LEU A 151 21.33 8.87 2.27
CA LEU A 151 21.62 9.12 3.68
C LEU A 151 22.40 7.96 4.31
N ASP A 152 21.99 6.74 4.02
CA ASP A 152 22.62 5.52 4.59
C ASP A 152 24.05 5.32 4.13
N ASN A 153 24.34 5.69 2.87
CA ASN A 153 25.71 5.70 2.35
C ASN A 153 26.52 6.96 2.71
N ASN A 154 26.02 7.83 3.57
CA ASN A 154 26.66 9.10 3.97
C ASN A 154 27.02 10.03 2.78
N LEU A 155 26.33 9.91 1.65
CA LEU A 155 26.55 10.75 0.47
C LEU A 155 25.98 12.16 0.66
N VAL A 156 24.98 12.28 1.50
CA VAL A 156 24.30 13.51 1.86
C VAL A 156 23.79 13.45 3.32
N LYS A 157 23.48 14.63 3.89
CA LYS A 157 22.72 14.77 5.15
C LYS A 157 21.37 15.42 4.83
N PRO A 158 20.35 15.34 5.71
CA PRO A 158 19.06 16.00 5.48
C PRO A 158 19.20 17.49 5.11
N GLN A 159 20.12 18.21 5.74
CA GLN A 159 20.38 19.64 5.54
C GLN A 159 21.34 19.94 4.37
N THR A 160 21.90 18.92 3.71
CA THR A 160 22.78 19.14 2.54
C THR A 160 21.99 19.83 1.44
N VAL A 161 22.43 21.02 1.04
CA VAL A 161 21.77 21.82 0.01
C VAL A 161 22.35 21.49 -1.37
N LEU A 162 21.46 21.05 -2.27
CA LEU A 162 21.76 20.99 -3.70
C LEU A 162 21.55 22.39 -4.29
N LYS A 163 22.59 22.93 -4.88
CA LYS A 163 22.60 24.30 -5.46
C LYS A 163 22.36 24.24 -6.97
N ASN A 164 21.75 25.29 -7.50
CA ASN A 164 21.53 25.50 -8.94
C ASN A 164 20.78 24.31 -9.61
N ILE A 165 19.75 23.79 -8.93
CA ILE A 165 18.89 22.75 -9.49
C ILE A 165 18.25 23.32 -10.78
N PRO A 166 18.45 22.68 -11.95
CA PRO A 166 17.86 23.16 -13.19
C PRO A 166 16.34 22.93 -13.21
N ARG A 167 15.61 23.65 -14.07
CA ARG A 167 14.15 23.44 -14.25
C ARG A 167 13.83 22.12 -14.94
N SER A 168 14.74 21.67 -15.81
CA SER A 168 14.62 20.38 -16.48
C SER A 168 15.98 19.75 -16.70
N VAL A 169 16.00 18.43 -16.89
CA VAL A 169 17.18 17.65 -17.23
C VAL A 169 16.85 16.79 -18.44
N ARG A 170 17.61 17.00 -19.53
CA ARG A 170 17.50 16.17 -20.72
C ARG A 170 18.21 14.84 -20.51
N CYS A 171 17.50 13.75 -20.71
CA CYS A 171 18.06 12.42 -20.70
C CYS A 171 17.65 11.68 -21.99
N SER A 172 18.63 11.49 -22.88
CA SER A 172 18.38 10.99 -24.24
C SER A 172 17.40 11.89 -25.00
N LYS A 173 16.28 11.34 -25.46
CA LYS A 173 15.19 12.07 -26.14
C LYS A 173 14.12 12.62 -25.19
N TYR A 174 14.20 12.30 -23.91
CA TYR A 174 13.20 12.69 -22.91
C TYR A 174 13.69 13.90 -22.12
N GLU A 175 12.76 14.75 -21.75
CA GLU A 175 12.96 15.85 -20.82
C GLU A 175 12.26 15.51 -19.49
N ILE A 176 13.04 15.57 -18.41
CA ILE A 176 12.56 15.33 -17.05
C ILE A 176 12.44 16.68 -16.38
N SER A 177 11.26 16.99 -15.83
CA SER A 177 10.96 18.23 -15.13
C SER A 177 10.23 17.98 -13.81
N ASP A 178 10.20 18.97 -12.96
CA ASP A 178 9.34 19.02 -11.80
C ASP A 178 7.91 19.44 -12.19
N ILE A 179 6.91 18.97 -11.44
CA ILE A 179 5.49 19.31 -11.68
C ILE A 179 5.19 20.77 -11.32
N LYS A 180 5.99 21.34 -10.43
CA LYS A 180 5.88 22.72 -9.91
C LYS A 180 7.23 23.41 -9.99
N ASP A 181 7.23 24.73 -10.09
CA ASP A 181 8.44 25.51 -9.92
C ASP A 181 8.90 25.49 -8.47
N PHE A 182 10.15 25.11 -8.26
CA PHE A 182 10.79 25.08 -6.96
C PHE A 182 11.98 26.05 -6.90
N PRO A 183 12.41 26.47 -5.70
CA PRO A 183 13.65 27.21 -5.54
C PRO A 183 14.84 26.46 -6.15
N LYS A 184 15.78 27.17 -6.77
CA LYS A 184 16.99 26.58 -7.37
C LYS A 184 17.91 25.90 -6.36
N ASN A 185 17.76 26.20 -5.09
CA ASN A 185 18.53 25.60 -4.01
C ASN A 185 17.56 24.92 -3.05
N LEU A 186 17.67 23.60 -2.89
CA LEU A 186 16.85 22.81 -1.97
C LEU A 186 17.74 21.94 -1.11
N SER A 187 17.42 21.83 0.16
CA SER A 187 18.00 20.79 1.01
C SER A 187 17.48 19.41 0.61
N VAL A 188 18.18 18.36 0.99
CA VAL A 188 17.75 16.97 0.74
C VAL A 188 16.38 16.71 1.36
N GLU A 189 16.12 17.24 2.56
CA GLU A 189 14.79 17.12 3.18
C GLU A 189 13.72 17.89 2.39
N ASP A 190 14.00 19.10 1.89
CA ASP A 190 13.07 19.88 1.06
C ASP A 190 12.74 19.17 -0.25
N ILE A 191 13.74 18.52 -0.87
CA ILE A 191 13.54 17.71 -2.07
C ILE A 191 12.47 16.61 -1.83
N LEU A 192 12.52 15.94 -0.67
CA LEU A 192 11.53 14.91 -0.33
C LEU A 192 10.18 15.52 0.09
N ILE A 193 10.18 16.60 0.88
CA ILE A 193 8.98 17.32 1.35
C ILE A 193 8.17 17.85 0.17
N ARG A 194 8.83 18.55 -0.75
CA ARG A 194 8.23 19.16 -1.94
C ARG A 194 8.01 18.15 -3.08
N SER A 195 8.63 16.97 -2.97
CA SER A 195 8.56 15.91 -3.98
C SER A 195 9.20 16.29 -5.32
N SER A 196 10.41 16.92 -5.31
CA SER A 196 11.14 17.29 -6.52
C SER A 196 11.66 16.05 -7.27
N ASN A 197 11.33 15.93 -8.56
CA ASN A 197 11.87 14.90 -9.46
C ASN A 197 13.34 15.15 -9.72
N ILE A 198 13.69 16.41 -10.08
CA ILE A 198 15.04 16.80 -10.45
C ILE A 198 15.98 16.66 -9.25
N GLY A 199 15.57 17.18 -8.08
CA GLY A 199 16.36 17.02 -6.87
C GLY A 199 16.65 15.56 -6.54
N THR A 200 15.66 14.69 -6.67
CA THR A 200 15.82 13.25 -6.41
C THR A 200 16.74 12.58 -7.44
N LEU A 201 16.57 12.91 -8.71
CA LEU A 201 17.44 12.44 -9.79
C LEU A 201 18.93 12.82 -9.52
N LEU A 202 19.18 14.05 -9.10
CA LEU A 202 20.55 14.50 -8.77
C LEU A 202 21.13 13.74 -7.56
N ILE A 203 20.30 13.39 -6.57
CA ILE A 203 20.69 12.52 -5.46
C ILE A 203 21.01 11.11 -5.97
N ALA A 204 20.19 10.55 -6.85
CA ALA A 204 20.42 9.22 -7.41
C ALA A 204 21.73 9.14 -8.21
N LYS A 205 22.10 10.19 -8.95
CA LYS A 205 23.40 10.27 -9.62
C LYS A 205 24.59 10.20 -8.67
N LYS A 206 24.46 10.75 -7.45
CA LYS A 206 25.49 10.61 -6.41
C LYS A 206 25.57 9.18 -5.85
N ILE A 207 24.46 8.45 -5.80
CA ILE A 207 24.40 7.04 -5.36
C ILE A 207 25.09 6.14 -6.40
N GLY A 208 24.79 6.33 -7.67
CA GLY A 208 25.21 5.50 -8.78
C GLY A 208 24.38 4.24 -8.99
N GLU A 209 24.39 3.72 -10.21
CA GLU A 209 23.52 2.62 -10.65
C GLU A 209 23.73 1.32 -9.86
N LEU A 210 24.98 0.93 -9.63
CA LEU A 210 25.29 -0.35 -8.96
C LEU A 210 24.72 -0.42 -7.55
N LYS A 211 24.90 0.64 -6.75
CA LYS A 211 24.35 0.70 -5.39
C LYS A 211 22.83 0.77 -5.40
N TYR A 212 22.25 1.50 -6.36
CA TYR A 212 20.81 1.62 -6.47
C TYR A 212 20.15 0.28 -6.85
N LYS A 213 20.75 -0.42 -7.81
CA LYS A 213 20.31 -1.77 -8.23
C LYS A 213 20.36 -2.76 -7.07
N LYS A 214 21.50 -2.79 -6.35
CA LYS A 214 21.63 -3.65 -5.17
C LYS A 214 20.56 -3.35 -4.12
N PHE A 215 20.26 -2.08 -3.85
CA PHE A 215 19.21 -1.71 -2.91
C PHE A 215 17.84 -2.23 -3.34
N LEU A 216 17.47 -2.13 -4.63
CA LEU A 216 16.19 -2.66 -5.13
C LEU A 216 16.11 -4.19 -4.99
N GLU A 217 17.22 -4.89 -5.18
CA GLU A 217 17.32 -6.34 -4.99
C GLU A 217 17.19 -6.71 -3.50
N ASP A 218 17.92 -6.05 -2.61
CA ASP A 218 17.90 -6.26 -1.16
C ASP A 218 16.50 -5.91 -0.56
N ALA A 219 15.84 -4.90 -1.13
CA ALA A 219 14.47 -4.51 -0.78
C ALA A 219 13.39 -5.42 -1.38
N ASN A 220 13.77 -6.45 -2.13
CA ASN A 220 12.86 -7.40 -2.80
C ASN A 220 11.83 -6.73 -3.72
N LEU A 221 12.17 -5.59 -4.35
CA LEU A 221 11.28 -4.82 -5.22
C LEU A 221 11.24 -5.32 -6.67
N LEU A 222 12.15 -6.23 -7.04
CA LEU A 222 12.29 -6.75 -8.41
C LEU A 222 11.83 -8.23 -8.55
N LYS A 223 11.33 -8.82 -7.46
CA LYS A 223 10.86 -10.22 -7.40
C LYS A 223 9.41 -10.25 -6.94
N THR A 224 8.76 -11.41 -7.12
CA THR A 224 7.43 -11.66 -6.58
C THR A 224 7.44 -11.53 -5.05
N PRO A 225 6.47 -10.80 -4.44
CA PRO A 225 6.39 -10.68 -2.98
C PRO A 225 6.06 -12.01 -2.33
N GLU A 226 6.59 -12.22 -1.11
CA GLU A 226 6.28 -13.37 -0.27
C GLU A 226 5.10 -13.03 0.65
N ILE A 227 4.01 -13.76 0.52
CA ILE A 227 2.81 -13.70 1.38
C ILE A 227 2.02 -14.99 1.21
N GLU A 228 1.16 -15.34 2.18
CA GLU A 228 0.36 -16.56 2.15
C GLU A 228 -0.86 -16.44 1.22
N LEU A 229 -0.64 -16.00 -0.01
CA LEU A 229 -1.59 -15.92 -1.10
C LEU A 229 -0.89 -16.31 -2.40
N GLU A 230 -1.62 -16.95 -3.32
CA GLU A 230 -1.11 -17.22 -4.66
C GLU A 230 -1.36 -16.06 -5.63
N GLU A 231 -2.33 -15.20 -5.33
CA GLU A 231 -2.67 -14.04 -6.13
C GLU A 231 -1.65 -12.91 -5.88
N VAL A 232 -0.42 -13.12 -6.32
CA VAL A 232 0.68 -12.16 -6.21
C VAL A 232 1.14 -11.70 -7.60
N GLY A 233 1.48 -10.43 -7.70
CA GLY A 233 1.99 -9.81 -8.93
C GLY A 233 3.49 -9.97 -9.07
N ASN A 234 3.94 -10.07 -10.30
CA ASN A 234 5.36 -10.11 -10.61
C ASN A 234 5.77 -8.76 -11.22
N PRO A 235 6.68 -8.00 -10.61
CA PRO A 235 7.17 -6.75 -11.16
C PRO A 235 7.68 -6.92 -12.59
N ILE A 236 7.38 -5.95 -13.45
CA ILE A 236 7.78 -6.01 -14.86
C ILE A 236 9.29 -5.84 -14.95
N LYS A 237 9.97 -6.80 -15.55
CA LYS A 237 11.41 -6.74 -15.77
C LYS A 237 11.76 -5.59 -16.72
N PHE A 238 12.83 -4.91 -16.43
CA PHE A 238 13.38 -3.85 -17.26
C PHE A 238 14.90 -3.97 -17.37
N ASN A 239 15.47 -3.35 -18.41
CA ASN A 239 16.92 -3.28 -18.59
C ASN A 239 17.47 -1.96 -18.02
N TRP A 240 18.64 -2.03 -17.39
CA TRP A 240 19.41 -0.87 -16.97
C TRP A 240 20.07 -0.25 -18.20
N ASN A 241 19.36 0.64 -18.85
CA ASN A 241 19.80 1.36 -20.01
C ASN A 241 19.93 2.86 -19.71
N LYS A 242 20.28 3.64 -20.72
CA LYS A 242 20.39 5.10 -20.62
C LYS A 242 19.12 5.70 -20.00
N CYS A 243 19.26 6.55 -18.99
CA CYS A 243 18.20 7.23 -18.24
C CYS A 243 17.46 6.37 -17.19
N LYS A 244 17.78 5.08 -17.04
CA LYS A 244 17.00 4.21 -16.14
C LYS A 244 17.19 4.60 -14.68
N LEU A 245 18.40 4.87 -14.24
CA LEU A 245 18.67 5.34 -12.88
C LEU A 245 17.88 6.62 -12.57
N GLU A 246 17.91 7.57 -13.50
CA GLU A 246 17.24 8.85 -13.36
C GLU A 246 15.74 8.66 -13.15
N THR A 247 15.08 7.85 -14.00
CA THR A 247 13.62 7.68 -13.95
C THR A 247 13.19 6.82 -12.77
N VAL A 248 13.89 5.72 -12.48
CA VAL A 248 13.58 4.83 -11.36
C VAL A 248 13.70 5.55 -10.02
N SER A 249 14.62 6.52 -9.91
CA SER A 249 14.84 7.28 -8.67
C SER A 249 13.60 7.98 -8.13
N TYR A 250 12.66 8.38 -8.99
CA TYR A 250 11.40 8.98 -8.60
C TYR A 250 10.18 8.10 -8.95
N GLY A 251 10.41 6.82 -9.28
CA GLY A 251 9.38 5.80 -9.44
C GLY A 251 8.72 5.74 -10.81
N HIS A 252 9.41 6.21 -11.87
CA HIS A 252 8.99 6.08 -13.25
C HIS A 252 9.79 4.98 -13.97
N GLY A 253 9.09 4.16 -14.78
CA GLY A 253 9.71 3.04 -15.49
C GLY A 253 10.10 1.86 -14.58
N ILE A 254 9.65 1.83 -13.34
CA ILE A 254 9.73 0.70 -12.42
C ILE A 254 8.35 0.38 -11.88
N THR A 255 8.01 -0.90 -11.90
CA THR A 255 6.73 -1.38 -11.36
C THR A 255 6.96 -2.23 -10.12
N THR A 256 6.00 -2.16 -9.18
CA THR A 256 5.99 -2.99 -7.98
C THR A 256 4.56 -3.18 -7.50
N THR A 257 4.32 -4.14 -6.61
CA THR A 257 3.03 -4.24 -5.95
C THR A 257 2.94 -3.25 -4.78
N PRO A 258 1.75 -2.76 -4.43
CA PRO A 258 1.56 -1.94 -3.22
C PRO A 258 2.06 -2.64 -1.95
N LEU A 259 1.90 -3.96 -1.84
CA LEU A 259 2.43 -4.74 -0.73
C LEU A 259 3.95 -4.63 -0.58
N GLN A 260 4.70 -4.72 -1.70
CA GLN A 260 6.16 -4.56 -1.65
C GLN A 260 6.56 -3.16 -1.18
N ALA A 261 5.89 -2.12 -1.67
CA ALA A 261 6.13 -0.76 -1.21
C ALA A 261 5.89 -0.60 0.30
N VAL A 262 4.78 -1.16 0.82
CA VAL A 262 4.47 -1.18 2.26
C VAL A 262 5.56 -1.90 3.05
N THR A 263 6.06 -3.03 2.55
CA THR A 263 7.12 -3.81 3.20
C THR A 263 8.42 -3.00 3.33
N VAL A 264 8.80 -2.26 2.28
CA VAL A 264 10.00 -1.38 2.34
C VAL A 264 9.77 -0.19 3.27
N TYR A 265 8.58 0.41 3.26
CA TYR A 265 8.24 1.48 4.22
C TYR A 265 8.21 0.98 5.67
N ALA A 266 7.77 -0.24 5.91
CA ALA A 266 7.85 -0.85 7.23
C ALA A 266 9.31 -1.03 7.67
N ALA A 267 10.20 -1.45 6.77
CA ALA A 267 11.63 -1.50 7.07
C ALA A 267 12.21 -0.12 7.37
N ILE A 268 11.84 0.90 6.59
CA ILE A 268 12.24 2.28 6.87
C ILE A 268 11.73 2.73 8.24
N ALA A 269 10.51 2.39 8.60
CA ALA A 269 9.88 2.81 9.84
C ALA A 269 10.48 2.15 11.08
N ASN A 270 10.85 0.86 11.02
CA ASN A 270 11.19 0.01 12.17
C ASN A 270 12.69 -0.04 12.52
N GLY A 271 13.48 0.92 12.10
CA GLY A 271 14.94 0.92 12.33
C GLY A 271 15.73 0.22 11.22
N GLY A 272 15.15 0.00 10.06
CA GLY A 272 15.83 -0.49 8.86
C GLY A 272 15.83 -2.01 8.65
N LYS A 273 14.97 -2.74 9.34
CA LYS A 273 14.91 -4.22 9.25
C LYS A 273 13.80 -4.65 8.29
N MET A 274 14.15 -5.37 7.22
CA MET A 274 13.16 -6.01 6.35
C MET A 274 12.36 -7.05 7.12
N ILE A 275 11.04 -7.01 6.98
CA ILE A 275 10.10 -7.93 7.62
C ILE A 275 9.25 -8.57 6.53
N THR A 276 9.03 -9.87 6.62
CA THR A 276 8.10 -10.55 5.71
C THR A 276 6.66 -10.25 6.13
N PRO A 277 5.82 -9.72 5.24
CA PRO A 277 4.39 -9.57 5.52
C PRO A 277 3.74 -10.93 5.70
N ASN A 278 2.80 -11.04 6.63
CA ASN A 278 2.07 -12.27 6.91
C ASN A 278 0.59 -12.02 7.22
N ILE A 279 -0.26 -12.95 6.81
CA ILE A 279 -1.70 -12.95 7.06
C ILE A 279 -2.11 -14.02 8.08
N VAL A 280 -1.22 -14.94 8.43
CA VAL A 280 -1.47 -16.03 9.39
C VAL A 280 -0.69 -15.78 10.67
N LYS A 281 -1.35 -15.89 11.83
CA LYS A 281 -0.72 -15.74 13.14
C LYS A 281 0.31 -16.85 13.41
N ASN A 282 1.28 -16.53 14.25
CA ASN A 282 2.26 -17.49 14.81
C ASN A 282 3.14 -18.20 13.76
N LYS A 283 3.30 -17.64 12.57
CA LYS A 283 4.22 -18.20 11.59
C LYS A 283 5.67 -17.93 11.96
N ASN A 284 6.56 -18.92 11.75
CA ASN A 284 7.98 -18.79 11.99
C ASN A 284 8.56 -17.62 11.18
N LYS A 285 9.09 -16.61 11.89
CA LYS A 285 9.65 -15.41 11.27
C LYS A 285 10.98 -15.74 10.61
N LYS A 286 11.14 -15.37 9.35
CA LYS A 286 12.44 -15.42 8.65
C LYS A 286 13.41 -14.43 9.29
N LYS A 287 14.70 -14.72 9.18
CA LYS A 287 15.78 -13.84 9.69
C LYS A 287 15.68 -12.48 8.97
N ASN A 288 15.55 -11.42 9.76
CA ASN A 288 15.42 -10.05 9.23
C ASN A 288 16.77 -9.57 8.68
N ILE A 289 16.77 -9.14 7.42
CA ILE A 289 17.92 -8.50 6.75
C ILE A 289 17.82 -7.00 7.03
N ARG A 290 18.92 -6.36 7.41
CA ARG A 290 18.96 -4.90 7.56
C ARG A 290 19.15 -4.23 6.20
N LEU A 291 18.16 -3.42 5.80
CA LEU A 291 18.14 -2.68 4.54
C LEU A 291 18.87 -1.33 4.66
N ILE A 292 18.66 -0.64 5.78
CA ILE A 292 19.29 0.65 6.12
C ILE A 292 19.61 0.69 7.62
N SER A 293 20.46 1.63 8.02
CA SER A 293 20.81 1.86 9.42
C SER A 293 19.63 2.45 10.21
N GLU A 294 19.62 2.24 11.52
CA GLU A 294 18.63 2.83 12.43
C GLU A 294 18.66 4.36 12.39
N ARG A 295 19.85 4.95 12.35
CA ARG A 295 20.04 6.41 12.18
C ARG A 295 19.38 6.94 10.91
N THR A 296 19.48 6.21 9.80
CA THR A 296 18.83 6.58 8.54
C THR A 296 17.32 6.48 8.65
N SER A 297 16.82 5.39 9.26
CA SER A 297 15.39 5.20 9.56
C SER A 297 14.83 6.40 10.35
N GLU A 298 15.44 6.77 11.46
CA GLU A 298 15.02 7.93 12.28
C GLU A 298 15.01 9.23 11.47
N SER A 299 16.04 9.44 10.65
CA SER A 299 16.14 10.65 9.82
C SER A 299 15.00 10.72 8.80
N ILE A 300 14.70 9.61 8.12
CA ILE A 300 13.61 9.54 7.14
C ILE A 300 12.25 9.71 7.85
N ASN A 301 12.03 9.08 8.98
CA ASN A 301 10.77 9.21 9.73
C ASN A 301 10.48 10.68 10.10
N LYS A 302 11.53 11.44 10.51
CA LYS A 302 11.43 12.88 10.77
C LYS A 302 11.08 13.68 9.50
N ILE A 303 11.69 13.35 8.36
CA ILE A 303 11.37 14.02 7.09
C ILE A 303 9.95 13.69 6.64
N LEU A 304 9.51 12.41 6.73
CA LEU A 304 8.15 12.01 6.38
C LEU A 304 7.11 12.71 7.25
N ARG A 305 7.42 13.01 8.52
CA ARG A 305 6.55 13.85 9.36
C ARG A 305 6.44 15.27 8.79
N LYS A 306 7.54 15.86 8.35
CA LYS A 306 7.55 17.20 7.73
C LYS A 306 6.72 17.26 6.44
N VAL A 307 6.66 16.18 5.65
CA VAL A 307 5.77 16.10 4.46
C VAL A 307 4.30 16.34 4.83
N VAL A 308 3.91 16.00 6.04
CA VAL A 308 2.53 16.17 6.55
C VAL A 308 2.33 17.50 7.24
N THR A 309 3.34 18.04 7.95
CA THR A 309 3.15 19.19 8.85
C THR A 309 3.56 20.54 8.27
N THR A 310 4.46 20.58 7.29
CA THR A 310 4.96 21.83 6.71
C THR A 310 4.04 22.37 5.63
N ASP A 311 4.13 23.68 5.38
CA ASP A 311 3.30 24.34 4.35
C ASP A 311 3.63 23.88 2.93
N GLU A 312 4.86 23.51 2.68
CA GLU A 312 5.33 22.96 1.42
C GLU A 312 5.02 21.46 1.25
N GLY A 313 4.61 20.81 2.33
CA GLY A 313 4.32 19.39 2.36
C GLY A 313 3.13 19.01 1.49
N THR A 314 3.24 17.84 0.86
CA THR A 314 2.22 17.33 -0.08
C THR A 314 1.08 16.57 0.60
N ALA A 315 1.14 16.34 1.92
CA ALA A 315 0.22 15.43 2.61
C ALA A 315 -0.49 16.06 3.84
N LYS A 316 -0.76 17.36 3.80
CA LYS A 316 -1.32 18.15 4.92
C LYS A 316 -2.65 17.61 5.46
N LEU A 317 -3.52 17.08 4.61
CA LEU A 317 -4.84 16.57 5.00
C LEU A 317 -4.78 15.27 5.84
N ALA A 318 -3.59 14.69 6.01
CA ALA A 318 -3.35 13.58 6.93
C ALA A 318 -2.77 14.02 8.28
N ASP A 319 -2.66 15.33 8.59
CA ASP A 319 -2.21 15.82 9.89
C ASP A 319 -3.32 15.64 10.94
N ILE A 320 -3.45 14.43 11.43
CA ILE A 320 -4.46 14.07 12.44
C ILE A 320 -3.85 14.22 13.83
N HIS A 321 -4.46 15.09 14.61
CA HIS A 321 -4.02 15.37 15.99
C HIS A 321 -3.91 14.08 16.81
N GLY A 322 -2.82 13.93 17.56
CA GLY A 322 -2.55 12.78 18.43
C GLY A 322 -1.93 11.55 17.75
N TYR A 323 -1.93 11.47 16.40
CA TYR A 323 -1.43 10.28 15.70
C TYR A 323 -0.04 10.42 15.06
N TYR A 324 0.53 11.61 15.06
CA TYR A 324 1.88 11.91 14.53
C TYR A 324 2.12 11.27 13.14
N VAL A 325 1.17 11.44 12.23
CA VAL A 325 1.26 10.84 10.89
C VAL A 325 2.42 11.45 10.11
N GLY A 326 3.27 10.60 9.57
CA GLY A 326 4.26 10.94 8.54
C GLY A 326 3.94 10.16 7.26
N GLY A 327 4.42 10.60 6.10
CA GLY A 327 4.16 9.83 4.89
C GLY A 327 4.62 10.47 3.60
N LYS A 328 4.32 9.82 2.48
CA LYS A 328 4.68 10.28 1.13
C LYS A 328 3.55 10.04 0.15
N THR A 329 3.28 11.04 -0.67
CA THR A 329 2.34 10.97 -1.79
C THR A 329 3.00 10.38 -3.03
N GLY A 330 2.25 9.60 -3.78
CA GLY A 330 2.56 9.16 -5.14
C GLY A 330 1.43 9.55 -6.08
N THR A 331 1.78 10.08 -7.22
CA THR A 331 0.88 10.29 -8.35
C THR A 331 1.58 9.78 -9.58
N SER A 332 0.98 8.84 -10.28
CA SER A 332 1.53 8.27 -11.51
C SER A 332 0.43 8.10 -12.54
N GLN A 333 0.81 8.07 -13.80
CA GLN A 333 -0.06 7.70 -14.90
C GLN A 333 0.05 6.20 -15.12
N ASN A 334 -1.05 5.57 -15.53
CA ASN A 334 -1.01 4.18 -15.93
C ASN A 334 -0.11 4.03 -17.18
N TYR A 335 0.86 3.13 -17.13
CA TYR A 335 1.79 2.94 -18.25
C TYR A 335 1.10 2.38 -19.52
N LYS A 336 -0.07 1.73 -19.38
CA LYS A 336 -0.86 1.19 -20.50
C LYS A 336 -1.85 2.20 -21.05
N ASP A 337 -2.39 3.06 -20.17
CA ASP A 337 -3.34 4.10 -20.52
C ASP A 337 -2.98 5.39 -19.79
N HIS A 338 -2.30 6.29 -20.49
CA HIS A 338 -1.83 7.57 -19.95
C HIS A 338 -2.97 8.50 -19.50
N ASN A 339 -4.23 8.19 -19.84
CA ASN A 339 -5.39 8.94 -19.38
C ASN A 339 -5.82 8.51 -17.96
N GLN A 340 -5.35 7.38 -17.46
CA GLN A 340 -5.67 6.89 -16.13
C GLN A 340 -4.57 7.27 -15.14
N ASN A 341 -4.99 7.81 -14.01
CA ASN A 341 -4.09 8.22 -12.93
C ASN A 341 -4.20 7.26 -11.74
N LEU A 342 -3.07 6.98 -11.11
CA LEU A 342 -3.02 6.30 -9.84
C LEU A 342 -2.55 7.28 -8.77
N ASN A 343 -3.40 7.57 -7.79
CA ASN A 343 -3.05 8.40 -6.64
C ASN A 343 -2.87 7.51 -5.41
N THR A 344 -1.69 7.61 -4.79
CA THR A 344 -1.32 6.81 -3.63
C THR A 344 -0.83 7.70 -2.49
N PHE A 345 -1.09 7.27 -1.27
CA PHE A 345 -0.44 7.81 -0.09
C PHE A 345 -0.01 6.66 0.80
N ILE A 346 1.25 6.66 1.17
CA ILE A 346 1.78 5.73 2.14
C ILE A 346 2.18 6.50 3.39
N SER A 347 1.64 6.08 4.53
CA SER A 347 1.83 6.75 5.82
C SER A 347 2.43 5.80 6.84
N ILE A 348 3.18 6.37 7.76
CA ILE A 348 3.68 5.74 8.99
C ILE A 348 3.08 6.46 10.19
N PHE A 349 2.66 5.73 11.20
CA PHE A 349 2.14 6.33 12.42
C PHE A 349 2.27 5.41 13.64
N PRO A 350 2.60 5.99 14.84
CA PRO A 350 3.14 7.35 15.03
C PRO A 350 4.53 7.48 14.40
N SER A 351 4.87 8.58 13.73
CA SER A 351 6.16 8.73 13.03
C SER A 351 7.37 8.90 13.95
N ASN A 352 7.13 9.27 15.22
CA ASN A 352 8.14 9.36 16.26
C ASN A 352 8.48 8.02 16.93
N LYS A 353 7.55 7.06 16.92
CA LYS A 353 7.72 5.68 17.37
C LYS A 353 6.88 4.78 16.46
N PRO A 354 7.32 4.52 15.22
CA PRO A 354 6.50 3.86 14.21
C PRO A 354 6.03 2.47 14.63
N LYS A 355 4.72 2.25 14.49
CA LYS A 355 4.07 0.97 14.75
C LYS A 355 3.33 0.42 13.53
N TYR A 356 2.82 1.33 12.68
CA TYR A 356 1.99 0.95 11.54
C TYR A 356 2.42 1.66 10.28
N VAL A 357 2.29 0.96 9.16
CA VAL A 357 2.29 1.51 7.81
C VAL A 357 0.91 1.30 7.22
N LEU A 358 0.32 2.38 6.69
CA LEU A 358 -0.93 2.33 5.93
C LEU A 358 -0.68 2.89 4.54
N LEU A 359 -0.96 2.09 3.51
CA LEU A 359 -1.06 2.55 2.13
C LEU A 359 -2.52 2.68 1.75
N VAL A 360 -2.87 3.79 1.11
CA VAL A 360 -4.16 4.03 0.45
C VAL A 360 -3.91 4.40 -1.00
N MET A 361 -4.61 3.75 -1.91
CA MET A 361 -4.55 4.03 -3.35
C MET A 361 -5.93 4.19 -3.95
N LEU A 362 -6.05 5.08 -4.94
CA LEU A 362 -7.25 5.29 -5.76
C LEU A 362 -6.86 5.24 -7.22
N GLU A 363 -7.57 4.43 -8.00
CA GLU A 363 -7.40 4.33 -9.44
C GLU A 363 -8.35 5.31 -10.14
N ASP A 364 -7.78 6.10 -11.00
CA ASP A 364 -8.45 7.11 -11.82
C ASP A 364 -9.43 8.04 -11.07
N PRO A 365 -9.06 8.54 -9.86
CA PRO A 365 -9.93 9.44 -9.12
C PRO A 365 -10.13 10.75 -9.88
N LYS A 366 -11.29 11.38 -9.69
CA LYS A 366 -11.61 12.72 -10.22
C LYS A 366 -11.53 13.78 -9.12
N VAL A 367 -11.49 15.04 -9.51
CA VAL A 367 -11.55 16.15 -8.55
C VAL A 367 -12.94 16.22 -7.92
N ALA A 368 -13.03 16.09 -6.61
CA ALA A 368 -14.29 16.21 -5.86
C ALA A 368 -14.68 17.68 -5.72
N LYS A 369 -15.31 18.27 -6.75
CA LYS A 369 -15.62 19.71 -6.83
C LYS A 369 -16.49 20.23 -5.69
N ASN A 370 -17.35 19.39 -5.13
CA ASN A 370 -18.27 19.74 -4.05
C ASN A 370 -17.71 19.49 -2.65
N LEU A 371 -16.57 18.83 -2.54
CA LEU A 371 -15.94 18.53 -1.26
C LEU A 371 -15.21 19.77 -0.75
N VAL A 372 -15.54 20.17 0.46
CA VAL A 372 -14.84 21.21 1.21
C VAL A 372 -14.01 20.55 2.29
N TYR A 373 -12.70 20.71 2.22
CA TYR A 373 -11.77 20.19 3.21
C TYR A 373 -11.64 21.17 4.35
N ASP A 374 -11.54 20.67 5.58
CA ASP A 374 -11.18 21.46 6.75
C ASP A 374 -9.70 21.19 7.06
N TYR A 375 -8.89 22.22 6.95
CA TYR A 375 -7.48 22.15 7.33
C TYR A 375 -7.17 23.27 8.31
N LYS A 376 -6.96 22.91 9.58
CA LYS A 376 -6.68 23.87 10.69
C LYS A 376 -7.69 25.01 10.76
N GLY A 377 -8.99 24.69 10.58
CA GLY A 377 -10.08 25.66 10.58
C GLY A 377 -10.30 26.42 9.26
N MET A 378 -9.41 26.26 8.28
CA MET A 378 -9.59 26.84 6.95
C MET A 378 -10.39 25.91 6.05
N LYS A 379 -11.40 26.45 5.37
CA LYS A 379 -12.20 25.74 4.38
C LYS A 379 -11.57 25.89 2.99
N ILE A 380 -11.06 24.78 2.45
CA ILE A 380 -10.37 24.74 1.16
C ILE A 380 -11.02 23.76 0.20
N LYS A 381 -10.90 23.99 -1.11
CA LYS A 381 -11.38 23.09 -2.17
C LYS A 381 -10.23 22.59 -3.03
N ALA A 382 -10.33 21.36 -3.48
CA ALA A 382 -9.37 20.82 -4.45
C ALA A 382 -9.54 21.52 -5.82
N PHE A 383 -8.42 21.84 -6.45
CA PHE A 383 -8.34 22.40 -7.80
C PHE A 383 -7.53 21.53 -8.75
N ARG A 384 -6.93 20.45 -8.26
CA ARG A 384 -6.13 19.51 -9.03
C ARG A 384 -6.42 18.06 -8.61
N ASN A 385 -6.23 17.13 -9.54
CA ASN A 385 -6.29 15.71 -9.26
C ASN A 385 -4.90 15.21 -8.81
N GLU A 386 -4.57 15.43 -7.55
CA GLU A 386 -3.32 14.99 -6.93
C GLU A 386 -3.64 14.17 -5.66
N ALA A 387 -2.75 13.23 -5.32
CA ALA A 387 -2.90 12.37 -4.14
C ALA A 387 -3.12 13.15 -2.83
N GLY A 388 -2.59 14.37 -2.73
CA GLY A 388 -2.78 15.28 -1.58
C GLY A 388 -4.24 15.63 -1.30
N TRP A 389 -5.12 15.60 -2.31
CA TRP A 389 -6.53 15.96 -2.21
C TRP A 389 -7.48 14.77 -2.11
N ASN A 390 -7.00 13.55 -2.35
CA ASN A 390 -7.82 12.34 -2.30
C ASN A 390 -7.21 11.25 -1.41
N SER A 391 -6.21 10.49 -1.83
CA SER A 391 -5.65 9.37 -1.04
C SER A 391 -5.14 9.81 0.33
N VAL A 392 -4.56 11.02 0.45
CA VAL A 392 -4.12 11.60 1.73
C VAL A 392 -5.33 11.87 2.64
N TYR A 393 -6.37 12.48 2.09
CA TYR A 393 -7.60 12.77 2.85
C TYR A 393 -8.28 11.48 3.34
N VAL A 394 -8.38 10.48 2.46
CA VAL A 394 -8.95 9.17 2.82
C VAL A 394 -8.13 8.49 3.91
N ALA A 395 -6.79 8.49 3.78
CA ALA A 395 -5.92 7.93 4.80
C ALA A 395 -6.07 8.64 6.16
N GLY A 396 -6.17 9.98 6.16
CA GLY A 396 -6.45 10.75 7.38
C GLY A 396 -7.77 10.33 8.04
N LYS A 397 -8.84 10.16 7.27
CA LYS A 397 -10.13 9.66 7.79
C LYS A 397 -10.02 8.25 8.35
N ILE A 398 -9.33 7.36 7.65
CA ILE A 398 -9.07 6.00 8.11
C ILE A 398 -8.33 6.03 9.45
N ILE A 399 -7.18 6.71 9.53
CA ILE A 399 -6.35 6.77 10.74
C ILE A 399 -7.15 7.33 11.93
N LYS A 400 -7.96 8.37 11.71
CA LYS A 400 -8.82 8.94 12.75
C LYS A 400 -9.83 7.92 13.33
N LYS A 401 -10.32 6.98 12.48
CA LYS A 401 -11.30 5.96 12.89
C LYS A 401 -10.66 4.72 13.51
N ILE A 402 -9.57 4.24 12.94
CA ILE A 402 -8.91 3.01 13.43
C ILE A 402 -7.96 3.28 14.60
N GLY A 403 -7.46 4.50 14.73
CA GLY A 403 -6.48 4.88 15.75
C GLY A 403 -6.87 4.52 17.17
N PRO A 404 -8.11 4.81 17.64
CA PRO A 404 -8.56 4.40 18.97
C PRO A 404 -8.54 2.88 19.18
N ILE A 405 -8.91 2.08 18.16
CA ILE A 405 -8.90 0.62 18.23
C ILE A 405 -7.45 0.12 18.36
N LEU A 406 -6.56 0.66 17.52
CA LEU A 406 -5.14 0.30 17.56
C LEU A 406 -4.48 0.67 18.89
N ALA A 407 -4.88 1.81 19.49
CA ALA A 407 -4.38 2.23 20.79
C ALA A 407 -4.85 1.29 21.94
N ILE A 408 -6.09 0.80 21.88
CA ILE A 408 -6.62 -0.15 22.88
C ILE A 408 -5.92 -1.51 22.76
N ASN A 409 -5.69 -1.98 21.53
CA ASN A 409 -5.04 -3.26 21.27
C ASN A 409 -3.55 -3.26 21.65
N ASN A 410 -2.92 -2.08 21.67
CA ASN A 410 -1.55 -1.90 22.16
C ASN A 410 -1.56 -1.52 23.64
N LYS A 411 -1.29 -2.47 24.54
CA LYS A 411 -1.24 -2.23 26.00
C LYS A 411 -0.28 -1.11 26.44
N GLU A 412 0.66 -0.70 25.57
CA GLU A 412 1.61 0.39 25.84
C GLU A 412 1.03 1.81 25.77
N PHE A 413 -0.15 2.00 25.14
CA PHE A 413 -0.82 3.32 25.09
C PHE A 413 -1.64 3.64 26.35
N ARG A 414 -1.71 2.75 27.34
CA ARG A 414 -2.49 2.96 28.56
C ARG A 414 -1.82 3.88 29.60
N HIS A 415 -0.61 4.36 29.34
CA HIS A 415 0.20 5.14 30.30
C HIS A 415 0.83 6.42 29.71
N GLN A 416 0.20 7.05 28.73
CA GLN A 416 0.59 8.39 28.30
C GLN A 416 -0.60 9.35 28.30
#